data_dc635c3c0e46602eebca0dd0119f4f02
#
_entry.id   dc635c3c0e46602eebca0dd0119f4f02
#
_cell.length_a   1.000
_cell.length_b   1.000
_cell.length_c   1.000
_cell.angle_alpha   90.00
_cell.angle_beta   90.00
_cell.angle_gamma   90.00
#
_symmetry.space_group_name_H-M   'P 1'
#
loop_
_entity.id
_entity.type
_entity.pdbx_description
1 polymer ?
#
loop_
_entity_poly.entity_id
_entity_poly.type
_entity_poly.pdbx_seq_one_letter_code
_entity_poly.pdbx_strand_id
1 'polypeptide(L)'
;MPFAELLGIDVKNAARDEVRAQMAWSERLCTTAGVMHGGALMALADTAGAVCAVLNLPEGAATSTIESKTNFFRAVREGHVDAVAHPLHVGRTTIVVQTDLYDATGRRIAQVTQTQAVLSSGGSGGTAGGGRL
;
A
#
# COMPACT_ATOMS: atom_id res chain seq x y z
N MET A 1 11.60 3.70 3.12
CA MET A 1 10.49 4.65 2.78
C MET A 1 10.24 5.60 3.96
N PRO A 2 10.74 6.84 3.89
CA PRO A 2 10.67 7.76 5.04
C PRO A 2 9.25 8.03 5.54
N PHE A 3 8.26 8.15 4.65
CA PHE A 3 6.88 8.38 5.06
C PHE A 3 6.28 7.17 5.80
N ALA A 4 6.59 5.96 5.33
CA ALA A 4 6.16 4.74 6.02
C ALA A 4 6.78 4.66 7.43
N GLU A 5 8.04 5.03 7.57
CA GLU A 5 8.72 5.09 8.87
C GLU A 5 8.07 6.13 9.79
N LEU A 6 7.73 7.30 9.25
CA LEU A 6 7.05 8.36 10.00
C LEU A 6 5.70 7.87 10.58
N LEU A 7 4.98 7.07 9.81
CA LEU A 7 3.68 6.52 10.24
C LEU A 7 3.80 5.26 11.11
N GLY A 8 5.00 4.72 11.26
CA GLY A 8 5.23 3.49 11.99
C GLY A 8 4.74 2.24 11.26
N ILE A 9 4.73 2.28 9.93
CA ILE A 9 4.35 1.13 9.11
C ILE A 9 5.50 0.13 9.09
N ASP A 10 5.18 -1.11 9.47
CA ASP A 10 6.13 -2.21 9.53
C ASP A 10 5.70 -3.31 8.56
N VAL A 11 6.55 -3.61 7.58
CA VAL A 11 6.31 -4.70 6.62
C VAL A 11 6.73 -6.00 7.30
N LYS A 12 5.76 -6.87 7.58
CA LYS A 12 5.97 -8.12 8.31
C LYS A 12 6.36 -9.27 7.40
N ASN A 13 5.83 -9.30 6.19
CA ASN A 13 6.11 -10.33 5.20
C ASN A 13 5.96 -9.73 3.81
N ALA A 14 6.88 -10.09 2.92
CA ALA A 14 6.87 -9.60 1.54
C ALA A 14 7.21 -10.73 0.58
N ALA A 15 6.20 -11.21 -0.15
CA ALA A 15 6.32 -12.20 -1.19
C ALA A 15 5.50 -11.74 -2.41
N ARG A 16 5.77 -12.34 -3.57
CA ARG A 16 5.09 -11.94 -4.82
C ARG A 16 3.58 -12.11 -4.76
N ASP A 17 3.10 -13.12 -4.05
CA ASP A 17 1.68 -13.45 -3.93
C ASP A 17 0.99 -12.73 -2.77
N GLU A 18 1.76 -12.30 -1.76
CA GLU A 18 1.18 -11.63 -0.60
C GLU A 18 2.20 -10.76 0.14
N VAL A 19 1.79 -9.56 0.46
CA VAL A 19 2.55 -8.64 1.33
C VAL A 19 1.69 -8.33 2.56
N ARG A 20 2.30 -8.46 3.74
CA ARG A 20 1.67 -8.10 5.02
C ARG A 20 2.41 -6.94 5.65
N ALA A 21 1.66 -5.95 6.11
CA ALA A 21 2.18 -4.80 6.83
C ALA A 21 1.27 -4.47 8.01
N GLN A 22 1.80 -3.74 8.97
CA GLN A 22 1.07 -3.38 10.18
C GLN A 22 1.36 -1.93 10.58
N MET A 23 0.36 -1.27 11.11
CA MET A 23 0.49 0.09 11.65
C MET A 23 -0.27 0.17 12.98
N ALA A 24 0.43 0.55 14.06
CA ALA A 24 -0.20 0.70 15.36
C ALA A 24 -1.12 1.93 15.37
N TRP A 25 -2.23 1.81 16.09
CA TRP A 25 -3.05 2.97 16.41
C TRP A 25 -2.23 3.96 17.26
N SER A 26 -2.33 5.22 16.94
CA SER A 26 -1.72 6.30 17.72
C SER A 26 -2.63 7.51 17.62
N GLU A 27 -2.75 8.25 18.70
CA GLU A 27 -3.52 9.50 18.73
C GLU A 27 -3.10 10.46 17.62
N ARG A 28 -1.80 10.48 17.29
CA ARG A 28 -1.25 11.32 16.22
C ARG A 28 -1.69 10.93 14.82
N LEU A 29 -2.22 9.73 14.64
CA LEU A 29 -2.75 9.22 13.36
C LEU A 29 -4.28 9.35 13.28
N CYS A 30 -4.89 10.00 14.25
CA CYS A 30 -6.34 10.09 14.34
C CYS A 30 -6.89 11.37 13.75
N THR A 31 -8.12 11.29 13.32
CA THR A 31 -9.02 12.42 13.11
C THR A 31 -9.71 12.74 14.45
N THR A 32 -10.89 13.29 14.45
CA THR A 32 -11.65 13.60 15.67
C THR A 32 -12.08 12.34 16.41
N ALA A 33 -12.30 12.46 17.72
CA ALA A 33 -12.84 11.38 18.57
C ALA A 33 -12.02 10.07 18.62
N GLY A 34 -10.70 10.18 18.43
CA GLY A 34 -9.81 9.02 18.54
C GLY A 34 -9.95 7.98 17.43
N VAL A 35 -10.59 8.34 16.33
CA VAL A 35 -10.73 7.47 15.16
C VAL A 35 -9.51 7.64 14.26
N MET A 36 -8.87 6.53 13.89
CA MET A 36 -7.74 6.57 12.97
C MET A 36 -8.14 7.23 11.65
N HIS A 37 -7.35 8.20 11.20
CA HIS A 37 -7.63 8.97 9.99
C HIS A 37 -7.63 8.07 8.76
N GLY A 38 -8.63 8.23 7.90
CA GLY A 38 -8.73 7.47 6.65
C GLY A 38 -7.50 7.61 5.77
N GLY A 39 -6.88 8.80 5.75
CA GLY A 39 -5.61 9.03 5.04
C GLY A 39 -4.47 8.19 5.57
N ALA A 40 -4.39 7.94 6.88
CA ALA A 40 -3.39 7.04 7.46
C ALA A 40 -3.62 5.59 7.01
N LEU A 41 -4.87 5.15 6.98
CA LEU A 41 -5.24 3.82 6.48
C LEU A 41 -4.93 3.67 5.00
N MET A 42 -5.19 4.70 4.20
CA MET A 42 -4.85 4.72 2.78
C MET A 42 -3.33 4.66 2.57
N ALA A 43 -2.55 5.35 3.39
CA ALA A 43 -1.10 5.32 3.33
C ALA A 43 -0.55 3.91 3.66
N LEU A 44 -1.12 3.23 4.63
CA LEU A 44 -0.78 1.84 4.95
C LEU A 44 -1.05 0.92 3.75
N ALA A 45 -2.23 1.03 3.16
CA ALA A 45 -2.61 0.22 2.00
C ALA A 45 -1.75 0.53 0.77
N ASP A 46 -1.48 1.81 0.51
CA ASP A 46 -0.62 2.22 -0.60
C ASP A 46 0.80 1.68 -0.44
N THR A 47 1.33 1.73 0.78
CA THR A 47 2.65 1.17 1.09
C THR A 47 2.71 -0.33 0.83
N ALA A 48 1.77 -1.09 1.38
CA ALA A 48 1.72 -2.54 1.20
C ALA A 48 1.50 -2.91 -0.28
N GLY A 49 0.60 -2.20 -0.94
CA GLY A 49 0.30 -2.42 -2.36
C GLY A 49 1.47 -2.08 -3.28
N ALA A 50 2.18 -1.00 -2.99
CA ALA A 50 3.38 -0.62 -3.76
C ALA A 50 4.49 -1.67 -3.60
N VAL A 51 4.72 -2.17 -2.39
CA VAL A 51 5.69 -3.26 -2.16
C VAL A 51 5.29 -4.51 -2.95
N CYS A 52 4.01 -4.87 -2.93
CA CYS A 52 3.48 -5.98 -3.70
C CYS A 52 3.72 -5.80 -5.21
N ALA A 53 3.47 -4.61 -5.74
CA ALA A 53 3.72 -4.31 -7.15
C ALA A 53 5.21 -4.40 -7.50
N VAL A 54 6.08 -3.83 -6.66
CA VAL A 54 7.54 -3.86 -6.86
C VAL A 54 8.05 -5.30 -6.96
N LEU A 55 7.56 -6.20 -6.10
CA LEU A 55 7.96 -7.62 -6.12
C LEU A 55 7.51 -8.36 -7.38
N ASN A 56 6.54 -7.81 -8.10
CA ASN A 56 6.00 -8.38 -9.34
C ASN A 56 6.47 -7.66 -10.60
N LEU A 57 7.36 -6.67 -10.47
CA LEU A 57 7.93 -5.96 -11.61
C LEU A 57 8.95 -6.84 -12.36
N PRO A 58 9.06 -6.69 -13.70
CA PRO A 58 10.19 -7.25 -14.41
C PRO A 58 11.49 -6.53 -14.00
N GLU A 59 12.62 -7.21 -14.20
CA GLU A 59 13.94 -6.67 -13.88
C GLU A 59 14.15 -5.30 -14.54
N GLY A 60 14.65 -4.35 -13.75
CA GLY A 60 14.96 -3.00 -14.20
C GLY A 60 13.74 -2.08 -14.35
N ALA A 61 12.53 -2.56 -14.15
CA ALA A 61 11.34 -1.72 -14.22
C ALA A 61 11.11 -0.96 -12.90
N ALA A 62 10.41 0.16 -13.01
CA ALA A 62 9.92 0.94 -11.87
C ALA A 62 8.40 0.95 -11.89
N THR A 63 7.80 1.45 -10.82
CA THR A 63 6.35 1.59 -10.74
C THR A 63 5.95 2.97 -10.23
N SER A 64 4.74 3.37 -10.58
CA SER A 64 4.09 4.56 -10.07
C SER A 64 2.60 4.29 -9.95
N THR A 65 2.00 4.75 -8.88
CA THR A 65 0.55 4.58 -8.67
C THR A 65 -0.24 5.45 -9.64
N ILE A 66 -1.14 4.83 -10.40
CA ILE A 66 -2.06 5.53 -11.31
C ILE A 66 -3.29 5.97 -10.54
N GLU A 67 -3.88 5.06 -9.76
CA GLU A 67 -5.05 5.35 -8.97
C GLU A 67 -5.15 4.40 -7.78
N SER A 68 -5.87 4.84 -6.76
CA SER A 68 -6.14 4.04 -5.56
C SER A 68 -7.56 4.35 -5.10
N LYS A 69 -8.37 3.31 -5.00
CA LYS A 69 -9.76 3.43 -4.57
C LYS A 69 -9.94 2.71 -3.24
N THR A 70 -10.46 3.40 -2.25
CA THR A 70 -10.69 2.87 -0.91
C THR A 70 -12.16 2.86 -0.54
N ASN A 71 -12.63 1.75 0.03
CA ASN A 71 -13.89 1.69 0.74
C ASN A 71 -13.59 1.47 2.22
N PHE A 72 -14.14 2.33 3.08
CA PHE A 72 -14.03 2.24 4.52
C PHE A 72 -15.30 1.63 5.09
N PHE A 73 -15.16 0.60 5.93
CA PHE A 73 -16.30 -0.13 6.49
C PHE A 73 -16.48 0.12 7.98
N ARG A 74 -15.39 0.27 8.73
CA ARG A 74 -15.40 0.38 10.19
C ARG A 74 -14.35 1.34 10.70
N ALA A 75 -14.64 2.00 11.82
CA ALA A 75 -13.69 2.87 12.52
C ALA A 75 -12.70 2.04 13.35
N VAL A 76 -11.46 2.54 13.45
CA VAL A 76 -10.42 1.97 14.31
C VAL A 76 -10.09 3.00 15.40
N ARG A 77 -10.21 2.58 16.68
CA ARG A 77 -10.00 3.46 17.85
C ARG A 77 -8.92 2.96 18.79
N GLU A 78 -8.33 1.81 18.52
CA GLU A 78 -7.30 1.21 19.37
C GLU A 78 -6.56 0.10 18.63
N GLY A 79 -5.52 -0.42 19.23
CA GLY A 79 -4.80 -1.59 18.75
C GLY A 79 -3.92 -1.28 17.54
N HIS A 80 -4.12 -1.99 16.47
CA HIS A 80 -3.35 -1.85 15.23
C HIS A 80 -4.21 -2.21 14.02
N VAL A 81 -3.71 -1.90 12.84
CA VAL A 81 -4.31 -2.31 11.58
C VAL A 81 -3.31 -3.18 10.82
N ASP A 82 -3.78 -4.33 10.37
CA ASP A 82 -3.04 -5.22 9.49
C ASP A 82 -3.47 -5.00 8.05
N ALA A 83 -2.52 -4.83 7.17
CA ALA A 83 -2.74 -4.77 5.73
C ALA A 83 -2.30 -6.08 5.09
N VAL A 84 -3.14 -6.63 4.22
CA VAL A 84 -2.83 -7.83 3.43
C VAL A 84 -3.04 -7.48 1.97
N ALA A 85 -1.95 -7.37 1.22
CA ALA A 85 -1.96 -7.01 -0.19
C ALA A 85 -1.64 -8.24 -1.06
N HIS A 86 -2.40 -8.41 -2.14
CA HIS A 86 -2.12 -9.41 -3.15
C HIS A 86 -2.43 -8.91 -4.55
N PRO A 87 -1.66 -9.39 -5.57
CA PRO A 87 -1.91 -9.00 -6.92
C PRO A 87 -3.20 -9.61 -7.44
N LEU A 88 -4.04 -8.81 -8.07
CA LEU A 88 -5.20 -9.26 -8.83
C LEU A 88 -4.83 -9.50 -10.29
N HIS A 89 -3.89 -8.72 -10.79
CA HIS A 89 -3.46 -8.76 -12.18
C HIS A 89 -2.01 -8.28 -12.26
N VAL A 90 -1.17 -9.07 -12.89
CA VAL A 90 0.22 -8.71 -13.19
C VAL A 90 0.37 -8.68 -14.70
N GLY A 91 0.26 -7.50 -15.27
CA GLY A 91 0.34 -7.28 -16.71
C GLY A 91 1.66 -6.65 -17.13
N ARG A 92 1.82 -6.51 -18.44
CA ARG A 92 3.00 -5.90 -19.03
C ARG A 92 3.11 -4.41 -18.74
N THR A 93 1.99 -3.71 -18.67
CA THR A 93 1.94 -2.25 -18.51
C THR A 93 1.29 -1.83 -17.20
N THR A 94 0.53 -2.69 -16.56
CA THR A 94 -0.14 -2.41 -15.28
C THR A 94 -0.12 -3.62 -14.36
N ILE A 95 -0.07 -3.31 -13.06
CA ILE A 95 -0.28 -4.29 -11.99
C ILE A 95 -1.42 -3.76 -11.13
N VAL A 96 -2.43 -4.59 -10.90
CA VAL A 96 -3.57 -4.25 -10.03
C VAL A 96 -3.42 -5.04 -8.74
N VAL A 97 -3.46 -4.33 -7.62
CA VAL A 97 -3.29 -4.92 -6.27
C VAL A 97 -4.52 -4.62 -5.44
N GLN A 98 -5.00 -5.64 -4.75
CA GLN A 98 -6.02 -5.46 -3.71
C GLN A 98 -5.36 -5.57 -2.34
N THR A 99 -5.67 -4.62 -1.47
CA THR A 99 -5.22 -4.64 -0.08
C THR A 99 -6.44 -4.60 0.83
N ASP A 100 -6.58 -5.61 1.66
CA ASP A 100 -7.59 -5.64 2.72
C ASP A 100 -6.94 -5.18 4.02
N LEU A 101 -7.64 -4.32 4.76
CA LEU A 101 -7.21 -3.83 6.06
C LEU A 101 -8.10 -4.43 7.15
N TYR A 102 -7.45 -4.95 8.19
CA TYR A 102 -8.11 -5.61 9.33
C TYR A 102 -7.74 -4.93 10.64
N ASP A 103 -8.69 -4.83 11.56
CA ASP A 103 -8.38 -4.38 12.91
C ASP A 103 -7.72 -5.50 13.74
N ALA A 104 -7.30 -5.18 14.97
CA ALA A 104 -6.63 -6.14 15.85
C ALA A 104 -7.51 -7.34 16.24
N THR A 105 -8.82 -7.25 16.04
CA THR A 105 -9.76 -8.36 16.30
C THR A 105 -9.98 -9.21 15.05
N GLY A 106 -9.37 -8.86 13.92
CA GLY A 106 -9.48 -9.60 12.65
C GLY A 106 -10.69 -9.21 11.81
N ARG A 107 -11.40 -8.12 12.14
CA ARG A 107 -12.51 -7.64 11.31
C ARG A 107 -11.95 -6.77 10.18
N ARG A 108 -12.46 -6.97 8.96
CA ARG A 108 -12.08 -6.12 7.84
C ARG A 108 -12.66 -4.72 8.01
N ILE A 109 -11.77 -3.73 8.05
CA ILE A 109 -12.15 -2.33 8.28
C ILE A 109 -12.13 -1.48 7.03
N ALA A 110 -11.40 -1.90 6.00
CA ALA A 110 -11.34 -1.22 4.71
C ALA A 110 -10.84 -2.17 3.63
N GLN A 111 -11.10 -1.81 2.39
CA GLN A 111 -10.57 -2.51 1.21
C GLN A 111 -10.10 -1.48 0.19
N VAL A 112 -8.92 -1.71 -0.35
CA VAL A 112 -8.28 -0.82 -1.32
C VAL A 112 -7.94 -1.62 -2.57
N THR A 113 -8.31 -1.07 -3.73
CA THR A 113 -7.84 -1.58 -5.02
C THR A 113 -7.04 -0.47 -5.68
N GLN A 114 -5.80 -0.77 -6.06
CA GLN A 114 -4.93 0.20 -6.69
C GLN A 114 -4.32 -0.34 -7.97
N THR A 115 -4.11 0.55 -8.92
CA THR A 115 -3.43 0.27 -10.18
C THR A 115 -2.07 0.92 -10.18
N GLN A 116 -1.05 0.13 -10.48
CA GLN A 116 0.33 0.56 -10.59
C GLN A 116 0.77 0.49 -12.06
N ALA A 117 1.41 1.54 -12.55
CA ALA A 117 2.04 1.51 -13.87
C ALA A 117 3.32 0.70 -13.83
N VAL A 118 3.59 -0.06 -14.87
CA VAL A 118 4.89 -0.71 -15.08
C VAL A 118 5.71 0.19 -16.00
N LEU A 119 6.74 0.81 -15.46
CA LEU A 119 7.64 1.72 -16.18
C LEU A 119 8.89 0.96 -16.58
N SER A 120 8.92 0.52 -17.82
CA SER A 120 10.07 -0.22 -18.34
C SER A 120 11.28 0.70 -18.57
N SER A 121 12.47 0.16 -18.30
CA SER A 121 13.75 0.85 -18.43
C SER A 121 14.27 0.93 -19.86
N GLY A 122 13.49 0.47 -20.85
CA GLY A 122 13.93 0.35 -22.24
C GLY A 122 13.74 1.61 -23.06
N GLY A 123 14.58 2.60 -22.92
CA GLY A 123 14.58 3.78 -23.78
C GLY A 123 15.89 4.51 -23.65
N SER A 124 16.73 4.43 -24.67
CA SER A 124 17.90 5.29 -24.77
C SER A 124 17.44 6.75 -24.84
N GLY A 125 17.79 7.57 -23.85
CA GLY A 125 17.80 9.01 -23.98
C GLY A 125 16.71 9.81 -23.30
N GLY A 126 16.03 9.26 -22.31
CA GLY A 126 15.23 10.06 -21.39
C GLY A 126 16.07 10.45 -20.19
N THR A 127 16.20 11.73 -19.91
CA THR A 127 16.65 12.16 -18.59
C THR A 127 15.76 11.50 -17.57
N ALA A 128 16.35 10.65 -16.76
CA ALA A 128 15.65 9.96 -15.70
C ALA A 128 15.07 10.98 -14.71
N GLY A 129 13.85 11.33 -14.90
CA GLY A 129 13.05 11.82 -13.79
C GLY A 129 12.95 10.67 -12.82
N GLY A 130 13.62 10.79 -11.66
CA GLY A 130 13.71 9.70 -10.73
C GLY A 130 12.34 9.13 -10.40
N GLY A 131 12.13 7.88 -10.77
CA GLY A 131 10.99 7.12 -10.31
C GLY A 131 11.10 7.05 -8.79
N ARG A 132 10.16 7.65 -8.11
CA ARG A 132 10.10 7.63 -6.66
C ARG A 132 8.88 6.88 -6.22
N LEU A 133 9.12 5.91 -5.38
CA LEU A 133 8.08 5.38 -4.53
C LEU A 133 7.77 6.39 -3.44
#